data_fec7202e389a779d2466a0c9e3b8d6c6
#
_entry.id   fec7202e389a779d2466a0c9e3b8d6c6
#
_cell.length_a   1.000
_cell.length_b   1.000
_cell.length_c   1.000
_cell.angle_alpha   90.00
_cell.angle_beta   90.00
_cell.angle_gamma   90.00
#
_symmetry.space_group_name_H-M   'P 1'
#
loop_
_entity.id
_entity.type
_entity.pdbx_description
1 polymer ?
#
loop_
_entity_poly.entity_id
_entity_poly.type
_entity_poly.pdbx_seq_one_letter_code
_entity_poly.pdbx_strand_id
1 'polypeptide(L)'
;LGFRCGFLCLLHLEIITERWEREFDVNVLTTTPGVVYKVNLNKGDIIDLQNPSSLPDPTLIKFIEEPWIKSTIITPDEYLGSIIKLCQDKRGIQTNLTYSGNRAVLSYELPLNEVVFDFNDRIKSMTSGYASFDYEIAEYREGDLVKLGILVNGEPVDALAMMIHKDFAQKTGREVCEKLKDLIPRHNFMIPIQAAIGGKIVA
;
A
#
# COMPACT_ATOMS: atom_id res chain seq x y z
N LEU A 1 16.38 -8.63 -10.61
CA LEU A 1 16.69 -9.72 -9.66
C LEU A 1 16.75 -9.11 -8.27
N GLY A 2 16.04 -9.70 -7.30
CA GLY A 2 16.01 -9.24 -5.92
C GLY A 2 15.62 -10.39 -5.00
N PHE A 3 15.68 -10.14 -3.71
CA PHE A 3 15.30 -11.10 -2.68
C PHE A 3 14.06 -10.59 -1.94
N ARG A 4 13.16 -11.48 -1.57
CA ARG A 4 12.05 -11.18 -0.68
C ARG A 4 12.46 -11.59 0.73
N CYS A 5 12.54 -10.61 1.62
CA CYS A 5 12.95 -10.82 3.00
C CYS A 5 11.81 -10.46 3.94
N GLY A 6 11.72 -11.17 5.07
CA GLY A 6 10.80 -10.85 6.15
C GLY A 6 11.54 -10.22 7.32
N PHE A 7 10.99 -9.14 7.88
CA PHE A 7 11.53 -8.43 9.03
C PHE A 7 10.46 -8.29 10.12
N LEU A 8 10.89 -8.24 11.37
CA LEU A 8 9.97 -8.11 12.51
C LEU A 8 9.34 -6.71 12.61
N CYS A 9 10.08 -5.67 12.18
CA CYS A 9 9.64 -4.29 12.16
C CYS A 9 10.55 -3.43 11.27
N LEU A 10 10.20 -2.17 11.03
CA LEU A 10 11.01 -1.22 10.26
C LEU A 10 12.41 -1.01 10.86
N LEU A 11 12.51 -0.86 12.17
CA LEU A 11 13.80 -0.71 12.84
C LEU A 11 14.73 -1.91 12.59
N HIS A 12 14.19 -3.13 12.57
CA HIS A 12 14.97 -4.33 12.23
C HIS A 12 15.46 -4.29 10.79
N LEU A 13 14.64 -3.84 9.85
CA LEU A 13 15.06 -3.61 8.46
C LEU A 13 16.19 -2.59 8.36
N GLU A 14 16.06 -1.44 9.02
CA GLU A 14 17.07 -0.38 9.03
C GLU A 14 18.41 -0.87 9.59
N ILE A 15 18.40 -1.56 10.74
CA ILE A 15 19.61 -2.12 11.34
C ILE A 15 20.30 -3.12 10.40
N ILE A 16 19.54 -4.01 9.76
CA ILE A 16 20.12 -5.01 8.86
C ILE A 16 20.68 -4.35 7.60
N THR A 17 19.97 -3.36 7.04
CA THR A 17 20.43 -2.61 5.86
C THR A 17 21.74 -1.86 6.16
N GLU A 18 21.81 -1.18 7.31
CA GLU A 18 23.01 -0.47 7.74
C GLU A 18 24.20 -1.42 7.99
N ARG A 19 23.94 -2.62 8.52
CA ARG A 19 24.98 -3.63 8.68
C ARG A 19 25.50 -4.15 7.35
N TRP A 20 24.63 -4.39 6.36
CA TRP A 20 25.07 -4.80 5.03
C TRP A 20 25.95 -3.75 4.35
N GLU A 21 25.59 -2.48 4.49
CA GLU A 21 26.40 -1.39 3.97
C GLU A 21 27.77 -1.31 4.67
N ARG A 22 27.80 -1.36 6.01
CA ARG A 22 29.03 -1.22 6.79
C ARG A 22 29.95 -2.45 6.75
N GLU A 23 29.38 -3.67 6.83
CA GLU A 23 30.15 -4.88 6.96
C GLU A 23 30.56 -5.48 5.60
N PHE A 24 29.71 -5.29 4.58
CA PHE A 24 29.88 -5.93 3.27
C PHE A 24 30.02 -4.95 2.11
N ASP A 25 29.95 -3.64 2.37
CA ASP A 25 29.99 -2.58 1.33
C ASP A 25 28.92 -2.80 0.23
N VAL A 26 27.75 -3.28 0.63
CA VAL A 26 26.62 -3.57 -0.25
C VAL A 26 25.55 -2.47 -0.10
N ASN A 27 25.38 -1.67 -1.15
CA ASN A 27 24.30 -0.70 -1.21
C ASN A 27 23.01 -1.39 -1.64
N VAL A 28 22.02 -1.43 -0.74
CA VAL A 28 20.74 -2.14 -0.93
C VAL A 28 19.64 -1.14 -1.20
N LEU A 29 18.89 -1.36 -2.28
CA LEU A 29 17.63 -0.67 -2.51
C LEU A 29 16.48 -1.51 -1.95
N THR A 30 15.81 -0.97 -0.95
CA THR A 30 14.62 -1.58 -0.37
C THR A 30 13.37 -1.03 -1.05
N THR A 31 12.45 -1.90 -1.42
CA THR A 31 11.13 -1.54 -1.95
C THR A 31 10.06 -1.81 -0.91
N THR A 32 8.98 -1.06 -0.96
CA THR A 32 7.84 -1.27 -0.07
C THR A 32 7.26 -2.68 -0.24
N PRO A 33 6.80 -3.33 0.86
CA PRO A 33 6.13 -4.60 0.76
C PRO A 33 4.85 -4.45 -0.08
N GLY A 34 4.68 -5.34 -1.05
CA GLY A 34 3.47 -5.42 -1.85
C GLY A 34 2.69 -6.70 -1.54
N VAL A 35 1.41 -6.66 -1.81
CA VAL A 35 0.55 -7.85 -1.77
C VAL A 35 0.58 -8.56 -3.12
N VAL A 36 0.20 -9.84 -3.13
CA VAL A 36 0.02 -10.60 -4.37
C VAL A 36 -1.42 -10.39 -4.83
N TYR A 37 -1.57 -9.88 -6.05
CA TYR A 37 -2.89 -9.73 -6.69
C TYR A 37 -3.15 -10.92 -7.61
N LYS A 38 -4.40 -11.29 -7.79
CA LYS A 38 -4.82 -12.27 -8.79
C LYS A 38 -5.44 -11.57 -9.98
N VAL A 39 -4.80 -11.67 -11.12
CA VAL A 39 -5.27 -11.08 -12.38
C VAL A 39 -5.98 -12.16 -13.18
N ASN A 40 -7.29 -12.03 -13.33
CA ASN A 40 -8.11 -12.92 -14.12
C ASN A 40 -8.16 -12.43 -15.57
N LEU A 41 -7.68 -13.26 -16.50
CA LEU A 41 -7.66 -12.93 -17.93
C LEU A 41 -8.96 -13.31 -18.64
N ASN A 42 -9.26 -12.65 -19.76
CA ASN A 42 -10.41 -12.95 -20.60
C ASN A 42 -10.41 -14.39 -21.14
N LYS A 43 -9.24 -15.03 -21.22
CA LYS A 43 -9.08 -16.41 -21.67
C LYS A 43 -9.36 -17.45 -20.57
N GLY A 44 -9.57 -17.00 -19.33
CA GLY A 44 -9.83 -17.86 -18.17
C GLY A 44 -8.60 -18.22 -17.35
N ASP A 45 -7.41 -17.78 -17.75
CA ASP A 45 -6.18 -17.96 -16.98
C ASP A 45 -6.13 -16.97 -15.79
N ILE A 46 -5.51 -17.39 -14.68
CA ILE A 46 -5.28 -16.55 -13.50
C ILE A 46 -3.78 -16.39 -13.34
N ILE A 47 -3.33 -15.15 -13.21
CA ILE A 47 -1.92 -14.80 -13.02
C ILE A 47 -1.75 -14.16 -11.63
N ASP A 48 -0.79 -14.67 -10.85
CA ASP A 48 -0.37 -14.06 -9.60
C ASP A 48 0.58 -12.88 -9.89
N LEU A 49 0.09 -11.67 -9.66
CA LEU A 49 0.83 -10.43 -9.89
C LEU A 49 1.51 -9.99 -8.58
N GLN A 50 2.83 -10.05 -8.54
CA GLN A 50 3.64 -9.55 -7.41
C GLN A 50 4.24 -8.17 -7.70
N ASN A 51 4.58 -7.90 -8.96
CA ASN A 51 5.17 -6.64 -9.39
C ASN A 51 4.18 -5.88 -10.29
N PRO A 52 3.76 -4.67 -9.92
CA PRO A 52 2.85 -3.85 -10.74
C PRO A 52 3.35 -3.61 -12.17
N SER A 53 4.68 -3.58 -12.37
CA SER A 53 5.27 -3.39 -13.71
C SER A 53 4.98 -4.55 -14.66
N SER A 54 4.74 -5.75 -14.11
CA SER A 54 4.44 -6.96 -14.89
C SER A 54 2.94 -7.12 -15.19
N LEU A 55 2.12 -6.10 -14.92
CA LEU A 55 0.68 -6.15 -15.23
C LEU A 55 0.47 -6.33 -16.73
N PRO A 56 -0.30 -7.33 -17.18
CA PRO A 56 -0.67 -7.52 -18.58
C PRO A 56 -1.42 -6.30 -19.15
N ASP A 57 -1.55 -6.26 -20.48
CA ASP A 57 -2.34 -5.23 -21.15
C ASP A 57 -3.78 -5.21 -20.58
N PRO A 58 -4.31 -4.03 -20.20
CA PRO A 58 -5.66 -3.89 -19.66
C PRO A 58 -6.76 -4.53 -20.50
N THR A 59 -6.57 -4.62 -21.83
CA THR A 59 -7.54 -5.23 -22.76
C THR A 59 -7.67 -6.75 -22.57
N LEU A 60 -6.66 -7.40 -22.00
CA LEU A 60 -6.64 -8.83 -21.72
C LEU A 60 -7.19 -9.18 -20.35
N ILE A 61 -7.34 -8.20 -19.47
CA ILE A 61 -7.76 -8.38 -18.09
C ILE A 61 -9.30 -8.35 -18.02
N LYS A 62 -9.85 -9.35 -17.36
CA LYS A 62 -11.29 -9.41 -17.07
C LYS A 62 -11.62 -8.68 -15.78
N PHE A 63 -10.90 -9.02 -14.69
CA PHE A 63 -10.94 -8.34 -13.38
C PHE A 63 -9.69 -8.68 -12.57
N ILE A 64 -9.43 -7.89 -11.53
CA ILE A 64 -8.31 -8.08 -10.61
C ILE A 64 -8.87 -8.29 -9.21
N GLU A 65 -8.34 -9.30 -8.51
CA GLU A 65 -8.68 -9.57 -7.12
C GLU A 65 -7.52 -9.18 -6.21
N GLU A 66 -7.87 -8.60 -5.07
CA GLU A 66 -6.94 -8.25 -3.99
C GLU A 66 -7.23 -9.05 -2.74
N PRO A 67 -6.20 -9.40 -1.93
CA PRO A 67 -6.41 -10.08 -0.67
C PRO A 67 -7.04 -9.14 0.36
N TRP A 68 -8.02 -9.63 1.07
CA TRP A 68 -8.67 -8.95 2.18
C TRP A 68 -8.28 -9.58 3.52
N ILE A 69 -8.44 -8.83 4.60
CA ILE A 69 -8.22 -9.27 5.97
C ILE A 69 -9.47 -9.02 6.80
N LYS A 70 -9.65 -9.87 7.82
CA LYS A 70 -10.55 -9.61 8.94
C LYS A 70 -9.72 -9.12 10.09
N SER A 71 -10.03 -7.92 10.59
CA SER A 71 -9.26 -7.29 11.64
C SER A 71 -10.10 -7.03 12.87
N THR A 72 -9.44 -7.07 14.02
CA THR A 72 -10.01 -6.71 15.32
C THR A 72 -9.16 -5.59 15.92
N ILE A 73 -9.81 -4.47 16.22
CA ILE A 73 -9.18 -3.30 16.84
C ILE A 73 -9.83 -3.09 18.21
N ILE A 74 -9.02 -3.04 19.25
CA ILE A 74 -9.47 -2.77 20.61
C ILE A 74 -8.90 -1.41 21.04
N THR A 75 -9.78 -0.49 21.43
CA THR A 75 -9.38 0.89 21.74
C THR A 75 -10.22 1.47 22.88
N PRO A 76 -9.68 2.42 23.67
CA PRO A 76 -10.50 3.29 24.52
C PRO A 76 -11.54 4.06 23.69
N ASP A 77 -12.70 4.31 24.26
CA ASP A 77 -13.83 4.96 23.58
C ASP A 77 -13.50 6.34 23.02
N GLU A 78 -12.63 7.08 23.68
CA GLU A 78 -12.18 8.42 23.26
C GLU A 78 -11.52 8.47 21.87
N TYR A 79 -10.91 7.36 21.42
CA TYR A 79 -10.24 7.25 20.11
C TYR A 79 -11.10 6.59 19.02
N LEU A 80 -12.30 6.11 19.39
CA LEU A 80 -13.18 5.36 18.50
C LEU A 80 -13.46 6.08 17.17
N GLY A 81 -13.81 7.37 17.24
CA GLY A 81 -14.12 8.16 16.05
C GLY A 81 -12.95 8.30 15.08
N SER A 82 -11.74 8.47 15.63
CA SER A 82 -10.52 8.59 14.82
C SER A 82 -10.17 7.28 14.11
N ILE A 83 -10.36 6.14 14.78
CA ILE A 83 -10.12 4.81 14.21
C ILE A 83 -11.16 4.48 13.14
N ILE A 84 -12.43 4.76 13.37
CA ILE A 84 -13.48 4.57 12.36
C ILE A 84 -13.15 5.36 11.10
N LYS A 85 -12.75 6.62 11.23
CA LYS A 85 -12.34 7.45 10.09
C LYS A 85 -11.14 6.87 9.36
N LEU A 86 -10.11 6.42 10.10
CA LEU A 86 -8.94 5.78 9.49
C LEU A 86 -9.33 4.54 8.69
N CYS A 87 -10.18 3.67 9.24
CA CYS A 87 -10.65 2.47 8.55
C CYS A 87 -11.47 2.81 7.29
N GLN A 88 -12.33 3.84 7.36
CA GLN A 88 -13.10 4.31 6.20
C GLN A 88 -12.18 4.86 5.10
N ASP A 89 -11.18 5.67 5.46
CA ASP A 89 -10.18 6.21 4.53
C ASP A 89 -9.37 5.09 3.84
N LYS A 90 -9.29 3.91 4.48
CA LYS A 90 -8.61 2.71 3.98
C LYS A 90 -9.57 1.67 3.37
N ARG A 91 -10.73 2.09 2.90
CA ARG A 91 -11.76 1.23 2.27
C ARG A 91 -12.30 0.12 3.18
N GLY A 92 -12.19 0.30 4.51
CA GLY A 92 -12.64 -0.68 5.48
C GLY A 92 -14.16 -0.77 5.57
N ILE A 93 -14.64 -2.01 5.72
CA ILE A 93 -16.05 -2.33 5.95
C ILE A 93 -16.20 -2.74 7.40
N GLN A 94 -16.94 -1.97 8.19
CA GLN A 94 -17.23 -2.32 9.57
C GLN A 94 -18.20 -3.49 9.63
N THR A 95 -17.81 -4.56 10.29
CA THR A 95 -18.65 -5.74 10.45
C THR A 95 -19.29 -5.82 11.83
N ASN A 96 -18.58 -5.35 12.86
CA ASN A 96 -19.09 -5.36 14.22
C ASN A 96 -18.51 -4.23 15.07
N LEU A 97 -19.25 -3.82 16.11
CA LEU A 97 -18.79 -2.94 17.17
C LEU A 97 -19.41 -3.41 18.48
N THR A 98 -18.57 -3.80 19.41
CA THR A 98 -18.99 -4.20 20.75
C THR A 98 -18.16 -3.47 21.79
N TYR A 99 -18.59 -3.52 23.04
CA TYR A 99 -17.89 -2.92 24.16
C TYR A 99 -17.52 -3.99 25.20
N SER A 100 -16.29 -3.92 25.68
CA SER A 100 -15.80 -4.73 26.79
C SER A 100 -15.30 -3.79 27.89
N GLY A 101 -16.12 -3.54 28.90
CA GLY A 101 -15.88 -2.51 29.92
C GLY A 101 -15.84 -1.12 29.28
N ASN A 102 -14.73 -0.41 29.43
CA ASN A 102 -14.49 0.91 28.89
C ASN A 102 -13.77 0.89 27.52
N ARG A 103 -13.64 -0.27 26.85
CA ARG A 103 -12.98 -0.40 25.56
C ARG A 103 -13.97 -0.79 24.48
N ALA A 104 -13.87 -0.13 23.33
CA ALA A 104 -14.55 -0.51 22.12
C ALA A 104 -13.75 -1.59 21.42
N VAL A 105 -14.44 -2.63 20.94
CA VAL A 105 -13.91 -3.71 20.11
C VAL A 105 -14.57 -3.60 18.74
N LEU A 106 -13.77 -3.20 17.76
CA LEU A 106 -14.22 -3.04 16.39
C LEU A 106 -13.74 -4.22 15.54
N SER A 107 -14.63 -4.76 14.73
CA SER A 107 -14.28 -5.71 13.68
C SER A 107 -14.45 -5.06 12.32
N TYR A 108 -13.40 -5.13 11.51
CA TYR A 108 -13.35 -4.57 10.17
C TYR A 108 -12.84 -5.58 9.17
N GLU A 109 -13.38 -5.53 7.97
CA GLU A 109 -12.76 -6.12 6.80
C GLU A 109 -12.04 -5.02 6.01
N LEU A 110 -10.77 -5.25 5.69
CA LEU A 110 -9.89 -4.27 5.04
C LEU A 110 -9.11 -4.94 3.92
N PRO A 111 -8.82 -4.22 2.81
CA PRO A 111 -7.85 -4.69 1.83
C PRO A 111 -6.46 -4.75 2.46
N LEU A 112 -5.77 -5.87 2.30
CA LEU A 112 -4.44 -6.08 2.91
C LEU A 112 -3.43 -5.00 2.46
N ASN A 113 -3.49 -4.56 1.21
CA ASN A 113 -2.57 -3.55 0.67
C ASN A 113 -2.66 -2.19 1.40
N GLU A 114 -3.82 -1.85 1.95
CA GLU A 114 -4.03 -0.60 2.70
C GLU A 114 -3.46 -0.66 4.12
N VAL A 115 -3.15 -1.86 4.61
CA VAL A 115 -2.77 -2.13 6.00
C VAL A 115 -1.28 -2.41 6.15
N VAL A 116 -0.66 -3.03 5.16
CA VAL A 116 0.72 -3.56 5.25
C VAL A 116 1.76 -2.48 5.58
N PHE A 117 1.54 -1.24 5.17
CA PHE A 117 2.59 -0.23 5.23
C PHE A 117 2.60 0.57 6.54
N ASP A 118 1.58 1.35 6.82
CA ASP A 118 1.61 2.34 7.92
C ASP A 118 0.44 2.25 8.91
N PHE A 119 -0.50 1.34 8.65
CA PHE A 119 -1.77 1.31 9.37
C PHE A 119 -1.62 1.06 10.87
N ASN A 120 -0.80 0.09 11.25
CA ASN A 120 -0.56 -0.23 12.66
C ASN A 120 0.13 0.93 13.39
N ASP A 121 1.12 1.57 12.76
CA ASP A 121 1.83 2.70 13.33
C ASP A 121 0.91 3.91 13.49
N ARG A 122 0.02 4.13 12.52
CA ARG A 122 -1.01 5.17 12.60
C ARG A 122 -2.01 4.91 13.72
N ILE A 123 -2.49 3.68 13.88
CA ILE A 123 -3.36 3.31 15.01
C ILE A 123 -2.65 3.62 16.33
N LYS A 124 -1.41 3.18 16.50
CA LYS A 124 -0.65 3.41 17.72
C LYS A 124 -0.41 4.90 17.97
N SER A 125 -0.01 5.64 16.96
CA SER A 125 0.25 7.07 17.07
C SER A 125 -0.99 7.87 17.48
N MET A 126 -2.13 7.60 16.83
CA MET A 126 -3.37 8.36 17.10
C MET A 126 -4.07 7.98 18.41
N THR A 127 -3.68 6.84 19.02
CA THR A 127 -4.23 6.36 20.28
C THR A 127 -3.22 6.38 21.42
N SER A 128 -2.09 7.08 21.24
CA SER A 128 -1.00 7.12 22.25
C SER A 128 -0.55 5.72 22.69
N GLY A 129 -0.64 4.74 21.80
CA GLY A 129 -0.25 3.34 22.07
C GLY A 129 -1.32 2.49 22.76
N TYR A 130 -2.49 3.05 23.09
CA TYR A 130 -3.53 2.32 23.85
C TYR A 130 -4.37 1.36 23.00
N ALA A 131 -4.39 1.50 21.69
CA ALA A 131 -5.11 0.56 20.84
C ALA A 131 -4.25 -0.66 20.47
N SER A 132 -4.89 -1.81 20.37
CA SER A 132 -4.34 -3.01 19.78
C SER A 132 -5.01 -3.31 18.46
N PHE A 133 -4.23 -3.84 17.53
CA PHE A 133 -4.67 -4.24 16.21
C PHE A 133 -4.17 -5.66 15.92
N ASP A 134 -5.08 -6.53 15.55
CA ASP A 134 -4.81 -7.89 15.11
C ASP A 134 -5.62 -8.20 13.86
N TYR A 135 -5.12 -9.08 13.00
CA TYR A 135 -5.79 -9.45 11.77
C TYR A 135 -5.48 -10.87 11.32
N GLU A 136 -6.38 -11.44 10.57
CA GLU A 136 -6.23 -12.71 9.85
C GLU A 136 -6.50 -12.50 8.36
N ILE A 137 -5.82 -13.26 7.51
CA ILE A 137 -6.02 -13.22 6.06
C ILE A 137 -7.37 -13.86 5.75
N ALA A 138 -8.17 -13.16 4.96
CA ALA A 138 -9.47 -13.61 4.47
C ALA A 138 -9.38 -14.02 2.99
N GLU A 139 -10.53 -13.97 2.29
CA GLU A 139 -10.60 -14.29 0.88
C GLU A 139 -10.04 -13.16 -0.02
N TYR A 140 -9.80 -13.50 -1.29
CA TYR A 140 -9.58 -12.53 -2.35
C TYR A 140 -10.92 -11.96 -2.81
N ARG A 141 -10.96 -10.66 -3.09
CA ARG A 141 -12.15 -9.97 -3.62
C ARG A 141 -11.78 -9.14 -4.83
N GLU A 142 -12.70 -9.09 -5.78
CA GLU A 142 -12.60 -8.20 -6.94
C GLU A 142 -12.58 -6.74 -6.48
N GLY A 143 -11.70 -5.94 -7.11
CA GLY A 143 -11.55 -4.52 -6.85
C GLY A 143 -11.24 -3.74 -8.10
N ASP A 144 -11.72 -2.49 -8.17
CA ASP A 144 -11.43 -1.53 -9.24
C ASP A 144 -9.97 -1.02 -9.12
N LEU A 145 -9.03 -1.92 -9.37
CA LEU A 145 -7.61 -1.66 -9.24
C LEU A 145 -6.99 -1.23 -10.58
N VAL A 146 -6.13 -0.25 -10.50
CA VAL A 146 -5.37 0.27 -11.64
C VAL A 146 -3.89 0.34 -11.32
N LYS A 147 -3.05 0.18 -12.35
CA LYS A 147 -1.61 0.44 -12.24
C LYS A 147 -1.40 1.94 -12.35
N LEU A 148 -0.90 2.55 -11.28
CA LEU A 148 -0.39 3.91 -11.27
C LEU A 148 1.11 3.86 -11.58
N GLY A 149 1.51 4.41 -12.73
CA GLY A 149 2.91 4.57 -13.11
C GLY A 149 3.38 5.98 -12.84
N ILE A 150 4.63 6.13 -12.46
CA ILE A 150 5.29 7.44 -12.31
C ILE A 150 6.26 7.63 -13.48
N LEU A 151 6.17 8.80 -14.11
CA LEU A 151 7.03 9.22 -15.21
C LEU A 151 7.94 10.34 -14.71
N VAL A 152 9.22 10.22 -14.96
CA VAL A 152 10.22 11.27 -14.71
C VAL A 152 10.86 11.64 -16.04
N ASN A 153 10.71 12.87 -16.44
CA ASN A 153 11.16 13.35 -17.76
C ASN A 153 10.56 12.56 -18.95
N GLY A 154 9.30 12.09 -18.80
CA GLY A 154 8.61 11.29 -19.81
C GLY A 154 8.95 9.80 -19.79
N GLU A 155 9.94 9.37 -19.02
CA GLU A 155 10.36 7.98 -18.91
C GLU A 155 9.68 7.29 -17.71
N PRO A 156 9.11 6.10 -17.88
CA PRO A 156 8.47 5.37 -16.79
C PRO A 156 9.50 4.82 -15.79
N VAL A 157 9.22 4.99 -14.50
CA VAL A 157 10.04 4.45 -13.41
C VAL A 157 9.34 3.23 -12.81
N ASP A 158 9.72 2.05 -13.23
CA ASP A 158 9.08 0.78 -12.83
C ASP A 158 9.11 0.54 -11.31
N ALA A 159 10.16 0.98 -10.63
CA ALA A 159 10.29 0.85 -9.17
C ALA A 159 9.24 1.67 -8.39
N LEU A 160 8.65 2.68 -9.00
CA LEU A 160 7.62 3.54 -8.41
C LEU A 160 6.20 3.17 -8.87
N ALA A 161 6.07 2.14 -9.72
CA ALA A 161 4.77 1.66 -10.14
C ALA A 161 4.04 0.99 -8.97
N MET A 162 2.76 1.30 -8.80
CA MET A 162 1.94 0.74 -7.73
C MET A 162 0.55 0.33 -8.21
N MET A 163 -0.01 -0.69 -7.57
CA MET A 163 -1.42 -1.04 -7.73
C MET A 163 -2.25 -0.25 -6.72
N ILE A 164 -3.27 0.45 -7.18
CA ILE A 164 -4.10 1.29 -6.34
C ILE A 164 -5.56 1.24 -6.80
N HIS A 165 -6.49 1.47 -5.88
CA HIS A 165 -7.89 1.63 -6.23
C HIS A 165 -8.09 2.90 -7.07
N LYS A 166 -8.90 2.79 -8.12
CA LYS A 166 -9.11 3.86 -9.12
C LYS A 166 -9.48 5.20 -8.50
N ASP A 167 -10.34 5.20 -7.47
CA ASP A 167 -10.83 6.42 -6.82
C ASP A 167 -9.72 7.20 -6.10
N PHE A 168 -8.67 6.52 -5.66
CA PHE A 168 -7.54 7.14 -4.95
C PHE A 168 -6.36 7.47 -5.86
N ALA A 169 -6.38 6.99 -7.10
CA ALA A 169 -5.23 7.06 -8.00
C ALA A 169 -4.77 8.50 -8.28
N GLN A 170 -5.69 9.43 -8.50
CA GLN A 170 -5.34 10.83 -8.75
C GLN A 170 -4.75 11.50 -7.51
N LYS A 171 -5.35 11.28 -6.34
CA LYS A 171 -4.87 11.86 -5.07
C LYS A 171 -3.47 11.34 -4.75
N THR A 172 -3.31 10.02 -4.74
CA THR A 172 -2.01 9.39 -4.46
C THR A 172 -0.96 9.74 -5.49
N GLY A 173 -1.32 9.80 -6.78
CA GLY A 173 -0.42 10.24 -7.83
C GLY A 173 0.13 11.64 -7.59
N ARG A 174 -0.73 12.58 -7.19
CA ARG A 174 -0.32 13.94 -6.84
C ARG A 174 0.61 13.98 -5.63
N GLU A 175 0.26 13.28 -4.55
CA GLU A 175 1.07 13.21 -3.33
C GLU A 175 2.46 12.63 -3.61
N VAL A 176 2.56 11.59 -4.43
CA VAL A 176 3.84 10.99 -4.83
C VAL A 176 4.66 11.96 -5.70
N CYS A 177 4.04 12.61 -6.69
CA CYS A 177 4.72 13.60 -7.53
C CYS A 177 5.24 14.79 -6.72
N GLU A 178 4.47 15.30 -5.75
CA GLU A 178 4.89 16.39 -4.85
C GLU A 178 6.09 15.95 -3.99
N LYS A 179 6.04 14.76 -3.39
CA LYS A 179 7.18 14.22 -2.62
C LYS A 179 8.44 14.05 -3.48
N LEU A 180 8.30 13.53 -4.70
CA LEU A 180 9.44 13.37 -5.61
C LEU A 180 10.02 14.72 -6.03
N LYS A 181 9.18 15.73 -6.25
CA LYS A 181 9.63 17.09 -6.55
C LYS A 181 10.51 17.68 -5.44
N ASP A 182 10.21 17.38 -4.18
CA ASP A 182 10.97 17.85 -3.03
C ASP A 182 12.27 17.05 -2.81
N LEU A 183 12.27 15.77 -3.17
CA LEU A 183 13.40 14.85 -2.99
C LEU A 183 14.42 14.93 -4.14
N ILE A 184 13.97 15.15 -5.37
CA ILE A 184 14.85 15.23 -6.53
C ILE A 184 15.59 16.58 -6.52
N PRO A 185 16.93 16.58 -6.54
CA PRO A 185 17.70 17.83 -6.60
C PRO A 185 17.31 18.70 -7.81
N ARG A 186 17.31 20.00 -7.62
CA ARG A 186 17.00 20.94 -8.71
C ARG A 186 18.08 20.89 -9.80
N HIS A 187 17.63 20.77 -11.04
CA HIS A 187 18.47 20.81 -12.23
C HIS A 187 18.30 22.15 -12.97
N ASN A 188 19.24 22.46 -13.85
CA ASN A 188 19.19 23.69 -14.66
C ASN A 188 18.17 23.62 -15.80
N PHE A 189 17.47 22.52 -15.95
CA PHE A 189 16.41 22.30 -16.95
C PHE A 189 15.17 21.70 -16.29
N MET A 190 14.02 21.88 -16.93
CA MET A 190 12.74 21.38 -16.41
C MET A 190 12.67 19.87 -16.54
N ILE A 191 12.40 19.18 -15.44
CA ILE A 191 12.13 17.74 -15.39
C ILE A 191 10.67 17.57 -14.96
N PRO A 192 9.76 17.21 -15.87
CA PRO A 192 8.38 16.91 -15.51
C PRO A 192 8.30 15.60 -14.72
N ILE A 193 7.58 15.61 -13.61
CA ILE A 193 7.25 14.45 -12.81
C ILE A 193 5.75 14.26 -12.92
N GLN A 194 5.29 13.11 -13.39
CA GLN A 194 3.90 12.89 -13.74
C GLN A 194 3.43 11.51 -13.26
N ALA A 195 2.18 11.43 -12.85
CA ALA A 195 1.52 10.17 -12.57
C ALA A 195 0.56 9.80 -13.71
N ALA A 196 0.59 8.55 -14.16
CA ALA A 196 -0.21 8.08 -15.29
C ALA A 196 -0.87 6.73 -15.02
N ILE A 197 -2.05 6.55 -15.61
CA ILE A 197 -2.81 5.29 -15.62
C ILE A 197 -3.03 4.92 -17.09
N GLY A 198 -2.51 3.76 -17.51
CA GLY A 198 -2.68 3.28 -18.89
C GLY A 198 -2.25 4.29 -19.95
N GLY A 199 -1.17 5.06 -19.68
CA GLY A 199 -0.64 6.09 -20.57
C GLY A 199 -1.35 7.45 -20.48
N LYS A 200 -2.43 7.58 -19.72
CA LYS A 200 -3.12 8.86 -19.48
C LYS A 200 -2.58 9.51 -18.21
N ILE A 201 -2.06 10.73 -18.32
CA ILE A 201 -1.60 11.53 -17.19
C ILE A 201 -2.80 11.90 -16.30
N VAL A 202 -2.67 11.67 -14.99
CA VAL A 202 -3.71 11.95 -13.99
C VAL A 202 -3.26 12.97 -12.93
N ALA A 203 -1.93 13.19 -12.79
CA ALA A 203 -1.35 14.23 -11.94
C ALA A 203 0.04 14.64 -12.45
#